data_b825a53d2143f2f170d17c0d0c050d11
#
_entry.id   b825a53d2143f2f170d17c0d0c050d11
#
_cell.length_a   1.000
_cell.length_b   1.000
_cell.length_c   1.000
_cell.angle_alpha   90.00
_cell.angle_beta   90.00
_cell.angle_gamma   90.00
#
_symmetry.space_group_name_H-M   'P 1'
#
loop_
_entity.id
_entity.type
_entity.pdbx_description
1 polymer ?
#
loop_
_entity_poly.entity_id
_entity_poly.type
_entity_poly.pdbx_seq_one_letter_code
_entity_poly.pdbx_strand_id
1 'polypeptide(L)' 'MSRQSRITSLRARHHRLDERIFDEDHRPLPDQRVLMCLKLEKLKLKEEIERLAGQG' A
#
# COMPACT_ATOMS: atom_id res chain seq x y z
N MET A 1 0.84 -20.27 7.95
CA MET A 1 1.71 -19.09 7.81
C MET A 1 1.73 -18.29 9.08
N SER A 2 2.87 -17.76 9.44
CA SER A 2 2.99 -16.96 10.64
C SER A 2 2.51 -15.54 10.39
N ARG A 3 2.17 -14.85 11.48
CA ARG A 3 1.79 -13.44 11.41
C ARG A 3 2.88 -12.60 10.78
N GLN A 4 4.13 -12.90 11.13
CA GLN A 4 5.28 -12.17 10.62
C GLN A 4 5.40 -12.29 9.10
N SER A 5 5.18 -13.49 8.59
CA SER A 5 5.20 -13.75 7.14
C SER A 5 4.15 -12.92 6.43
N ARG A 6 2.96 -12.85 7.00
CA ARG A 6 1.86 -12.08 6.42
C ARG A 6 2.16 -10.58 6.44
N ILE A 7 2.70 -10.09 7.55
CA ILE A 7 3.07 -8.69 7.67
C ILE A 7 4.12 -8.33 6.61
N THR A 8 5.11 -9.19 6.43
CA THR A 8 6.16 -8.98 5.43
C THR A 8 5.57 -8.90 4.03
N SER A 9 4.64 -9.78 3.70
CA SER A 9 3.97 -9.77 2.39
C SER A 9 3.17 -8.49 2.19
N LEU A 10 2.45 -8.05 3.22
CA LEU A 10 1.66 -6.84 3.14
C LEU A 10 2.54 -5.59 2.99
N ARG A 11 3.67 -5.58 3.69
CA ARG A 11 4.62 -4.48 3.55
C ARG A 11 5.20 -4.40 2.14
N ALA A 12 5.46 -5.54 1.54
CA ALA A 12 5.94 -5.59 0.17
C ALA A 12 4.91 -5.00 -0.80
N ARG A 13 3.64 -5.34 -0.61
CA ARG A 13 2.56 -4.78 -1.41
C ARG A 13 2.43 -3.28 -1.20
N HIS A 14 2.52 -2.85 0.05
CA HIS A 14 2.46 -1.43 0.40
C HIS A 14 3.55 -0.66 -0.32
N HIS A 15 4.76 -1.21 -0.34
CA HIS A 15 5.89 -0.59 -1.02
C HIS A 15 5.65 -0.49 -2.53
N ARG A 16 5.09 -1.53 -3.14
CA ARG A 16 4.77 -1.52 -4.57
C ARG A 16 3.73 -0.44 -4.90
N LEU A 17 2.75 -0.28 -4.02
CA LEU A 17 1.75 0.76 -4.22
C LEU A 17 2.38 2.15 -4.13
N ASP A 18 3.31 2.34 -3.21
CA ASP A 18 4.05 3.59 -3.09
C ASP A 18 4.75 3.91 -4.39
N GLU A 19 5.43 2.93 -4.97
CA GLU A 19 6.14 3.13 -6.23
C GLU A 19 5.17 3.47 -7.37
N ARG A 20 4.03 2.82 -7.43
CA ARG A 20 3.03 3.07 -8.45
C ARG A 20 2.44 4.47 -8.31
N ILE A 21 2.20 4.89 -7.08
CA ILE A 21 1.69 6.23 -6.79
C ILE A 21 2.71 7.27 -7.25
N PHE A 22 3.97 7.04 -6.92
CA PHE A 22 5.05 7.93 -7.32
C PHE A 22 5.12 8.05 -8.84
N ASP A 23 5.12 6.93 -9.56
CA ASP A 23 5.18 6.92 -11.02
C ASP A 23 3.98 7.64 -11.63
N GLU A 24 2.78 7.37 -11.13
CA GLU A 24 1.58 8.00 -11.66
C GLU A 24 1.58 9.50 -11.42
N ASP A 25 2.03 9.91 -10.24
CA ASP A 25 2.07 11.32 -9.85
C ASP A 25 3.10 12.11 -10.65
N HIS A 26 4.12 11.44 -11.16
CA HIS A 26 5.19 12.08 -11.94
C HIS A 26 4.98 12.01 -13.45
N ARG A 27 3.84 11.52 -13.89
CA ARG A 27 3.51 11.55 -15.31
C ARG A 27 3.18 12.96 -15.75
N PRO A 28 3.38 13.29 -17.04
CA PRO A 28 3.00 14.60 -17.56
C PRO A 28 1.53 14.95 -17.32
N LEU A 29 0.65 13.94 -17.41
CA LEU A 29 -0.78 14.10 -17.12
C LEU A 29 -1.21 13.03 -16.12
N PRO A 30 -1.02 13.28 -14.83
CA PRO A 30 -1.41 12.30 -13.82
C PRO A 30 -2.91 12.05 -13.83
N ASP A 31 -3.31 10.78 -13.72
CA ASP A 31 -4.72 10.41 -13.64
C ASP A 31 -5.14 10.42 -12.17
N GLN A 32 -5.96 11.40 -11.81
CA GLN A 32 -6.40 11.57 -10.43
C GLN A 32 -7.23 10.39 -9.92
N ARG A 33 -7.97 9.73 -10.82
CA ARG A 33 -8.77 8.56 -10.44
C ARG A 33 -7.85 7.40 -10.05
N VAL A 34 -6.84 7.17 -10.86
CA VAL A 34 -5.86 6.11 -10.58
C VAL A 34 -5.14 6.40 -9.27
N LEU A 35 -4.70 7.65 -9.09
CA LEU A 35 -4.03 8.05 -7.85
C LEU A 35 -4.92 7.83 -6.63
N MET A 36 -6.19 8.20 -6.73
CA MET A 36 -7.13 8.00 -5.63
C MET A 36 -7.27 6.52 -5.28
N CYS A 37 -7.46 5.68 -6.30
CA CYS A 37 -7.59 4.24 -6.09
C CYS A 37 -6.33 3.65 -5.44
N LEU A 38 -5.16 4.04 -5.93
CA LEU A 38 -3.91 3.55 -5.38
C LEU A 38 -3.71 3.99 -3.94
N LYS A 39 -4.05 5.23 -3.64
CA LYS A 39 -3.93 5.76 -2.27
C LYS A 39 -4.88 5.05 -1.31
N LEU A 40 -6.10 4.74 -1.77
CA LEU A 40 -7.05 4.00 -0.94
C LEU A 40 -6.58 2.58 -0.67
N GLU A 41 -6.03 1.91 -1.67
CA GLU A 41 -5.48 0.57 -1.48
C GLU A 41 -4.31 0.60 -0.50
N LYS A 42 -3.45 1.60 -0.66
CA LYS A 42 -2.32 1.77 0.25
C LYS A 42 -2.80 1.96 1.68
N LEU A 43 -3.82 2.79 1.88
CA LEU A 43 -4.37 3.02 3.21
C LEU A 43 -4.93 1.75 3.82
N LYS A 44 -5.66 0.95 3.03
CA LYS A 44 -6.21 -0.32 3.50
C LYS A 44 -5.11 -1.27 3.93
N LEU A 45 -4.05 -1.36 3.14
CA LEU A 45 -2.91 -2.21 3.49
C LEU A 45 -2.23 -1.73 4.76
N LYS A 46 -2.06 -0.44 4.90
CA LYS A 46 -1.45 0.14 6.10
C LYS A 46 -2.27 -0.20 7.33
N GLU A 47 -3.59 -0.05 7.25
CA GLU A 47 -4.47 -0.37 8.37
C GLU A 47 -4.40 -1.85 8.74
N GLU A 48 -4.33 -2.71 7.74
CA GLU A 48 -4.23 -4.15 7.99
C GLU A 48 -2.90 -4.50 8.65
N ILE A 49 -1.81 -3.91 8.17
CA ILE A 49 -0.49 -4.11 8.78
C ILE A 49 -0.51 -3.69 10.24
N GLU A 50 -1.07 -2.51 10.52
CA GLU A 50 -1.15 -1.99 11.88
C GLU A 50 -2.00 -2.88 12.77
N ARG A 51 -3.09 -3.41 12.24
CA ARG A 51 -3.95 -4.32 12.99
C ARG A 51 -3.20 -5.59 13.36
N LEU A 52 -2.50 -6.18 12.41
CA LEU A 52 -1.74 -7.40 12.67
C LEU A 52 -0.58 -7.15 13.62
N ALA A 53 0.10 -6.04 13.46
CA ALA A 53 1.22 -5.68 14.34
C ALA A 53 0.74 -5.31 15.74
N GLY A 54 -0.46 -4.74 15.85
CA GLY A 54 -1.02 -4.34 17.14
C GLY A 54 -1.63 -5.46 17.95
N GLN A 55 -1.87 -6.60 17.34
CA GLN A 55 -2.37 -7.76 18.06
C GLN A 55 -1.19 -8.50 18.69
N GLY A 56 -0.82 -8.02 19.82
CA GLY A 56 0.33 -8.55 20.54
C GLY A 56 0.19 -9.96 21.02
#